data_4d963d0b33facad42e1fd489d9a5325a
#
_entry.id   4d963d0b33facad42e1fd489d9a5325a
#
_cell.length_a   1.000
_cell.length_b   1.000
_cell.length_c   1.000
_cell.angle_alpha   90.00
_cell.angle_beta   90.00
_cell.angle_gamma   90.00
#
_symmetry.space_group_name_H-M   'P 1'
#
loop_
_entity.id
_entity.type
_entity.pdbx_description
1 polymer ?
#
loop_
_entity_poly.entity_id
_entity_poly.type
_entity_poly.pdbx_seq_one_letter_code
_entity_poly.pdbx_strand_id
1 'polypeptide(L)'
;MKQTRTVLVAAALTGLSSVASADSLRCTRGIAAEGDTRMSVYYKCGEPLLKDSYCAPVYYTGSTWVVPPAIASAFVPCLLTEDWLYDRGPGNLLATVRFSSGGVQSITYGRTPR
;
A
#
# COMPACT_ATOMS: atom_id res chain seq x y z
N MET A 1 -39.49 21.81 -40.31
CA MET A 1 -39.20 21.57 -39.95
C MET A 1 -38.47 21.08 -39.18
N LYS A 2 -38.26 20.85 -38.89
CA LYS A 2 -37.78 20.46 -38.22
C LYS A 2 -36.77 19.92 -37.74
N GLN A 3 -36.34 19.82 -37.22
CA GLN A 3 -35.49 19.40 -36.80
C GLN A 3 -35.00 18.68 -36.07
N THR A 4 -34.56 18.38 -35.81
CA THR A 4 -34.24 17.72 -35.14
C THR A 4 -33.28 17.43 -34.51
N ARG A 5 -33.06 17.32 -34.04
CA ARG A 5 -32.22 17.01 -33.42
C ARG A 5 -31.58 16.18 -32.82
N THR A 6 -30.95 15.89 -32.55
CA THR A 6 -30.46 15.18 -32.00
C THR A 6 -29.60 14.93 -31.24
N VAL A 7 -29.31 14.68 -30.77
CA VAL A 7 -28.55 14.45 -30.01
C VAL A 7 -27.77 13.75 -29.48
N LEU A 8 -27.32 13.44 -29.22
CA LEU A 8 -26.65 12.83 -28.67
C LEU A 8 -25.87 12.47 -27.95
N VAL A 9 -25.42 12.21 -27.43
CA VAL A 9 -24.79 11.92 -26.74
C VAL A 9 -23.93 11.31 -26.23
N ALA A 10 -23.46 11.05 -25.95
CA ALA A 10 -22.76 10.53 -25.52
C ALA A 10 -22.15 10.07 -24.73
N ALA A 11 -21.77 9.81 -24.34
CA ALA A 11 -21.29 9.45 -23.62
C ALA A 11 -20.40 8.89 -23.05
N ALA A 12 -20.02 8.66 -22.75
CA ALA A 12 -19.39 8.21 -22.20
C ALA A 12 -18.61 7.81 -21.51
N LEU A 13 -18.33 7.65 -21.24
CA LEU A 13 -17.68 7.34 -20.64
C LEU A 13 -16.96 6.71 -20.10
N THR A 14 -16.54 6.40 -19.76
CA THR A 14 -16.04 5.97 -19.34
C THR A 14 -15.26 5.45 -18.59
N GLY A 15 -14.95 5.17 -18.28
CA GLY A 15 -14.40 4.80 -17.57
C GLY A 15 -13.64 4.39 -16.95
N LEU A 16 -13.28 4.23 -16.66
CA LEU A 16 -12.64 4.00 -16.09
C LEU A 16 -11.85 3.47 -15.44
N SER A 17 -11.39 3.26 -15.07
CA SER A 17 -10.75 2.94 -14.56
C SER A 17 -10.14 2.45 -13.80
N SER A 18 -9.78 2.14 -13.37
CA SER A 18 -9.34 1.69 -12.68
C SER A 18 -8.63 1.41 -11.95
N VAL A 19 -8.25 1.39 -11.55
CA VAL A 19 -7.73 1.11 -10.93
C VAL A 19 -6.97 0.70 -10.09
N ALA A 20 -6.48 0.56 -9.87
CA ALA A 20 -5.66 0.09 -9.23
C ALA A 20 -5.37 0.27 -8.06
N SER A 21 -5.43 0.46 -7.61
CA SER A 21 -5.38 0.56 -6.72
C SER A 21 -4.64 0.52 -5.68
N ALA A 22 -4.04 1.30 -5.51
CA ALA A 22 -3.41 1.49 -4.30
C ALA A 22 -4.43 1.44 -3.21
N ASP A 23 -4.25 0.53 -2.35
CA ASP A 23 -5.11 0.49 -1.20
C ASP A 23 -4.77 1.63 -0.28
N SER A 24 -5.75 2.07 0.48
CA SER A 24 -5.57 3.10 1.48
C SER A 24 -6.20 2.64 2.78
N LEU A 25 -5.84 3.31 3.86
CA LEU A 25 -6.36 3.01 5.19
C LEU A 25 -7.08 4.24 5.72
N ARG A 26 -8.37 4.10 5.92
CA ARG A 26 -9.17 5.18 6.47
C ARG A 26 -9.02 5.19 7.98
N CYS A 27 -8.56 6.30 8.51
CA CYS A 27 -8.30 6.46 9.93
C CYS A 27 -9.08 7.65 10.47
N THR A 28 -9.02 7.84 11.79
CA THR A 28 -9.78 8.89 12.46
C THR A 28 -9.39 10.28 11.97
N ARG A 29 -8.10 10.50 11.72
CA ARG A 29 -7.59 11.82 11.37
C ARG A 29 -7.20 11.95 9.91
N GLY A 30 -7.57 10.99 9.09
CA GLY A 30 -7.26 11.08 7.68
C GLY A 30 -7.10 9.73 7.05
N ILE A 31 -6.64 9.74 5.82
CA ILE A 31 -6.47 8.52 5.04
C ILE A 31 -4.98 8.31 4.82
N ALA A 32 -4.49 7.16 5.23
CA ALA A 32 -3.11 6.76 4.95
C ALA A 32 -3.06 6.09 3.58
N ALA A 33 -2.04 6.42 2.81
CA ALA A 33 -1.91 5.92 1.45
C ALA A 33 -0.44 5.72 1.11
N GLU A 34 -0.20 5.08 -0.02
CA GLU A 34 1.16 4.88 -0.50
C GLU A 34 1.88 6.22 -0.60
N GLY A 35 3.14 6.20 -0.19
CA GLY A 35 3.95 7.40 -0.19
C GLY A 35 3.92 8.17 1.12
N ASP A 36 2.97 7.92 2.00
CA ASP A 36 2.92 8.58 3.30
C ASP A 36 4.12 8.15 4.14
N THR A 37 4.61 9.08 4.97
CA THR A 37 5.69 8.76 5.90
C THR A 37 5.13 8.05 7.13
N ARG A 38 6.02 7.45 7.91
CA ARG A 38 5.61 6.82 9.16
C ARG A 38 4.98 7.84 10.11
N MET A 39 5.55 9.05 10.16
CA MET A 39 4.98 10.10 10.99
C MET A 39 3.57 10.46 10.57
N SER A 40 3.35 10.54 9.27
CA SER A 40 2.03 10.86 8.72
C SER A 40 1.02 9.79 9.09
N VAL A 41 1.39 8.53 8.92
CA VAL A 41 0.50 7.41 9.25
C VAL A 41 0.21 7.38 10.74
N TYR A 42 1.23 7.58 11.56
CA TYR A 42 1.05 7.62 13.01
C TYR A 42 0.09 8.74 13.42
N TYR A 43 0.27 9.91 12.83
CA TYR A 43 -0.60 11.05 13.13
C TYR A 43 -2.05 10.76 12.75
N LYS A 44 -2.25 10.17 11.58
CA LYS A 44 -3.60 9.91 11.09
C LYS A 44 -4.26 8.72 11.77
N CYS A 45 -3.50 7.68 12.03
CA CYS A 45 -4.04 6.38 12.44
C CYS A 45 -3.70 5.99 13.87
N GLY A 46 -2.74 6.68 14.47
CA GLY A 46 -2.37 6.39 15.85
C GLY A 46 -1.44 5.19 15.96
N GLU A 47 -1.35 4.67 17.19
CA GLU A 47 -0.46 3.57 17.51
C GLU A 47 -0.97 2.29 16.85
N PRO A 48 -0.12 1.58 16.11
CA PRO A 48 -0.53 0.28 15.57
C PRO A 48 -0.61 -0.77 16.67
N LEU A 49 -1.39 -1.80 16.41
CA LEU A 49 -1.50 -2.91 17.33
C LEU A 49 -0.17 -3.62 17.50
N LEU A 50 0.52 -3.85 16.41
CA LEU A 50 1.83 -4.50 16.39
C LEU A 50 2.70 -3.82 15.36
N LYS A 51 4.02 -3.87 15.60
CA LYS A 51 5.04 -3.42 14.66
C LYS A 51 6.05 -4.54 14.47
N ASP A 52 6.53 -4.68 13.25
CA ASP A 52 7.52 -5.68 12.92
C ASP A 52 8.52 -5.08 11.95
N SER A 53 9.80 -5.30 12.19
CA SER A 53 10.87 -4.76 11.35
C SER A 53 11.76 -5.89 10.90
N TYR A 54 12.11 -5.89 9.63
CA TYR A 54 12.98 -6.92 9.07
C TYR A 54 13.66 -6.38 7.83
N CYS A 55 14.69 -7.10 7.39
CA CYS A 55 15.37 -6.80 6.14
C CYS A 55 14.70 -7.56 5.02
N ALA A 56 14.23 -6.84 4.01
CA ALA A 56 13.56 -7.49 2.88
C ALA A 56 14.58 -8.32 2.09
N PRO A 57 14.13 -9.45 1.52
CA PRO A 57 15.00 -10.25 0.69
C PRO A 57 15.48 -9.45 -0.54
N VAL A 58 16.72 -9.73 -0.95
CA VAL A 58 17.29 -9.13 -2.15
C VAL A 58 17.37 -10.20 -3.22
N TYR A 59 16.89 -9.89 -4.41
CA TYR A 59 16.86 -10.82 -5.52
C TYR A 59 17.88 -10.42 -6.58
N TYR A 60 18.41 -11.42 -7.30
CA TYR A 60 19.21 -11.11 -8.47
C TYR A 60 18.33 -10.42 -9.51
N THR A 61 18.91 -9.47 -10.21
CA THR A 61 18.18 -8.68 -11.19
C THR A 61 17.47 -9.58 -12.21
N GLY A 62 16.17 -9.36 -12.37
CA GLY A 62 15.38 -10.13 -13.33
C GLY A 62 15.17 -11.58 -12.98
N SER A 63 15.36 -11.92 -11.69
CA SER A 63 15.33 -13.31 -11.25
C SER A 63 14.44 -13.44 -10.02
N THR A 64 13.93 -14.66 -9.80
CA THR A 64 13.22 -15.00 -8.55
C THR A 64 14.18 -15.62 -7.53
N TRP A 65 15.44 -15.72 -7.86
CA TRP A 65 16.43 -16.27 -6.95
C TRP A 65 16.85 -15.23 -5.93
N VAL A 66 16.77 -15.58 -4.66
CA VAL A 66 17.17 -14.71 -3.57
C VAL A 66 18.67 -14.68 -3.47
N VAL A 67 19.24 -13.47 -3.35
CA VAL A 67 20.67 -13.33 -3.09
C VAL A 67 20.94 -13.80 -1.67
N PRO A 68 21.92 -14.69 -1.45
CA PRO A 68 22.24 -15.14 -0.10
C PRO A 68 22.56 -13.95 0.80
N PRO A 69 22.09 -13.95 2.06
CA PRO A 69 22.30 -12.82 2.97
C PRO A 69 23.77 -12.40 3.11
N ALA A 70 24.67 -13.37 3.13
CA ALA A 70 26.10 -13.06 3.27
C ALA A 70 26.62 -12.27 2.09
N ILE A 71 26.10 -12.54 0.89
CA ILE A 71 26.52 -11.83 -0.33
C ILE A 71 25.80 -10.50 -0.40
N ALA A 72 24.51 -10.50 -0.13
CA ALA A 72 23.73 -9.26 -0.20
C ALA A 72 24.29 -8.21 0.73
N SER A 73 24.68 -8.60 1.96
CA SER A 73 25.22 -7.67 2.94
C SER A 73 26.54 -7.05 2.51
N ALA A 74 27.28 -7.72 1.64
CA ALA A 74 28.55 -7.23 1.19
C ALA A 74 28.43 -6.14 0.13
N PHE A 75 27.33 -6.14 -0.63
CA PHE A 75 27.18 -5.26 -1.78
C PHE A 75 25.99 -4.33 -1.67
N VAL A 76 24.96 -4.70 -0.92
CA VAL A 76 23.72 -3.95 -0.83
C VAL A 76 23.37 -3.78 0.63
N PRO A 77 23.14 -2.54 1.07
CA PRO A 77 22.67 -2.33 2.45
C PRO A 77 21.35 -3.05 2.65
N CYS A 78 21.09 -3.44 3.88
CA CYS A 78 19.82 -4.04 4.25
C CYS A 78 18.69 -3.05 3.95
N LEU A 79 17.69 -3.50 3.21
CA LEU A 79 16.50 -2.70 2.96
C LEU A 79 15.54 -2.94 4.12
N LEU A 80 15.63 -2.06 5.11
CA LEU A 80 14.77 -2.18 6.28
C LEU A 80 13.32 -1.99 5.87
N THR A 81 12.52 -3.00 6.16
CA THR A 81 11.09 -2.99 5.93
C THR A 81 10.40 -3.06 7.28
N GLU A 82 9.35 -2.29 7.43
CA GLU A 82 8.61 -2.24 8.68
C GLU A 82 7.14 -2.44 8.38
N ASP A 83 6.50 -3.35 9.10
CA ASP A 83 5.07 -3.61 8.97
C ASP A 83 4.36 -3.15 10.23
N TRP A 84 3.32 -2.36 10.05
CA TRP A 84 2.45 -1.92 11.14
C TRP A 84 1.08 -2.56 10.94
N LEU A 85 0.61 -3.22 11.98
CA LEU A 85 -0.67 -3.89 11.95
C LEU A 85 -1.71 -3.04 12.68
N TYR A 86 -2.80 -2.76 11.99
CA TYR A 86 -3.91 -2.01 12.57
C TYR A 86 -5.14 -2.90 12.69
N ASP A 87 -5.73 -2.92 13.89
CA ASP A 87 -6.99 -3.59 14.14
C ASP A 87 -8.08 -2.56 13.95
N ARG A 88 -8.98 -2.82 13.01
CA ARG A 88 -10.03 -1.88 12.65
C ARG A 88 -11.35 -2.19 13.34
N GLY A 89 -11.31 -3.06 14.32
CA GLY A 89 -12.48 -3.40 15.09
C GLY A 89 -13.17 -4.69 14.65
N PRO A 90 -14.12 -5.17 15.45
CA PRO A 90 -14.80 -6.43 15.15
C PRO A 90 -15.48 -6.37 13.78
N GLY A 91 -15.41 -7.46 13.05
CA GLY A 91 -16.04 -7.56 11.75
C GLY A 91 -15.26 -6.96 10.61
N ASN A 92 -14.16 -6.27 10.89
CA ASN A 92 -13.32 -5.67 9.86
C ASN A 92 -12.04 -6.47 9.71
N LEU A 93 -11.48 -6.42 8.50
CA LEU A 93 -10.20 -7.04 8.24
C LEU A 93 -9.09 -6.23 8.90
N LEU A 94 -8.04 -6.93 9.30
CA LEU A 94 -6.84 -6.25 9.79
C LEU A 94 -6.15 -5.57 8.60
N ALA A 95 -5.52 -4.45 8.87
CA ALA A 95 -4.77 -3.72 7.86
C ALA A 95 -3.29 -3.78 8.20
N THR A 96 -2.48 -4.18 7.23
CA THR A 96 -1.02 -4.17 7.37
C THR A 96 -0.46 -3.07 6.48
N VAL A 97 0.20 -2.10 7.10
CA VAL A 97 0.86 -1.00 6.40
C VAL A 97 2.33 -1.33 6.33
N ARG A 98 2.84 -1.50 5.12
CA ARG A 98 4.25 -1.84 4.91
C ARG A 98 5.02 -0.61 4.50
N PHE A 99 6.06 -0.33 5.25
CA PHE A 99 6.96 0.79 4.97
C PHE A 99 8.26 0.27 4.40
N SER A 100 8.75 0.94 3.38
CA SER A 100 10.06 0.67 2.81
C SER A 100 10.69 2.01 2.52
N SER A 101 11.95 2.18 2.92
CA SER A 101 12.67 3.44 2.73
C SER A 101 11.93 4.62 3.34
N GLY A 102 11.24 4.40 4.44
CA GLY A 102 10.59 5.47 5.19
C GLY A 102 9.21 5.86 4.71
N GLY A 103 8.72 5.26 3.64
CA GLY A 103 7.39 5.57 3.12
C GLY A 103 6.52 4.32 2.99
N VAL A 104 5.23 4.54 2.95
CA VAL A 104 4.29 3.43 2.76
C VAL A 104 4.50 2.84 1.38
N GLN A 105 4.82 1.56 1.36
CA GLN A 105 4.98 0.81 0.13
C GLN A 105 3.67 0.17 -0.30
N SER A 106 2.94 -0.39 0.67
CA SER A 106 1.67 -1.05 0.38
C SER A 106 0.83 -1.11 1.63
N ILE A 107 -0.47 -1.23 1.43
CA ILE A 107 -1.44 -1.46 2.50
C ILE A 107 -2.27 -2.66 2.07
N THR A 108 -2.28 -3.69 2.89
CA THR A 108 -3.02 -4.90 2.58
C THR A 108 -3.99 -5.21 3.70
N TYR A 109 -5.07 -5.87 3.33
CA TYR A 109 -6.12 -6.23 4.27
C TYR A 109 -6.24 -7.73 4.33
N GLY A 110 -6.46 -8.26 5.52
CA GLY A 110 -6.61 -9.69 5.70
C GLY A 110 -7.05 -10.03 7.08
N ARG A 111 -7.35 -11.30 7.30
CA ARG A 111 -7.79 -11.76 8.62
C ARG A 111 -6.62 -12.04 9.54
N THR A 112 -5.43 -12.18 8.96
CA THR A 112 -4.20 -12.41 9.71
C THR A 112 -3.16 -11.42 9.23
N PRO A 113 -2.12 -11.16 10.05
CA PRO A 113 -1.02 -10.31 9.63
C PRO A 113 -0.34 -10.89 8.40
N ARG A 114 0.09 -9.99 7.52
CA ARG A 114 0.81 -10.40 6.34
C ARG A 114 2.28 -10.54 6.65
#